data_dacf6baec22ee15fd79cb7039987070e
#
_entry.id   dacf6baec22ee15fd79cb7039987070e
#
_cell.length_a   1.000
_cell.length_b   1.000
_cell.length_c   1.000
_cell.angle_alpha   90.00
_cell.angle_beta   90.00
_cell.angle_gamma   90.00
#
_symmetry.space_group_name_H-M   'P 1'
#
loop_
_entity.id
_entity.type
_entity.pdbx_description
1 polymer ?
#
loop_
_entity_poly.entity_id
_entity_poly.type
_entity_poly.pdbx_seq_one_letter_code
_entity_poly.pdbx_strand_id
1 'polypeptide(L)'
;MINSKPHYLILDGLRGVAALIVIVYHVFELYSGTPLPHGYLAVDFFFILSGFVIGYAYDDRWGKMTVGGFFKRRLIRLHPMVVMGAVIGAITFLIQGSVQWDGTHIGIGWVMLAMLCTMFMIPAVPGGATEVRGNGEMFPLNGPSWSLFFEYIGNILYALLLQKMPKWALAIVCAVSGALLIGISVRDGFLGVGWSFVDGGFWGGLIRMLFPYSLGMLMARVFVPLKVRKSFLLCSVMLILVAVLPSIGGAMWRNGLFEAFCVIVVFPCLVWLGASENAIGESTAKVCSFLRDLSYPLYMVHYPLFYLYYNYIGFDGNGVSKSFREAWPAALLVVAASLALAWVCMKFYDKPLRKGLSTK
;
A
#
# COMPACT_ATOMS: atom_id res chain seq x y z
N MET A 1 13.57 -27.88 17.82
CA MET A 1 13.50 -27.15 16.51
C MET A 1 12.11 -26.59 16.39
N ILE A 2 11.96 -25.26 16.37
CA ILE A 2 10.66 -24.62 16.11
C ILE A 2 10.40 -24.85 14.62
N ASN A 3 9.45 -25.74 14.29
CA ASN A 3 9.03 -25.94 12.90
C ASN A 3 8.63 -24.57 12.34
N SER A 4 9.44 -24.04 11.43
CA SER A 4 9.09 -22.81 10.72
C SER A 4 7.85 -23.11 9.87
N LYS A 5 6.76 -22.34 10.10
CA LYS A 5 5.56 -22.45 9.27
C LYS A 5 5.91 -22.29 7.79
N PRO A 6 5.24 -23.03 6.88
CA PRO A 6 5.39 -22.82 5.44
C PRO A 6 5.24 -21.35 5.05
N HIS A 7 6.06 -20.90 4.14
CA HIS A 7 6.03 -19.52 3.65
C HIS A 7 5.16 -19.45 2.39
N TYR A 8 4.21 -18.53 2.37
CA TYR A 8 3.30 -18.34 1.22
C TYR A 8 3.96 -17.52 0.12
N LEU A 9 4.87 -18.14 -0.63
CA LEU A 9 5.69 -17.47 -1.63
C LEU A 9 4.85 -16.85 -2.77
N ILE A 10 3.71 -17.45 -3.11
CA ILE A 10 2.78 -16.91 -4.10
C ILE A 10 2.17 -15.58 -3.62
N LEU A 11 1.73 -15.51 -2.36
CA LEU A 11 1.21 -14.26 -1.79
C LEU A 11 2.24 -13.13 -1.82
N ASP A 12 3.51 -13.46 -1.58
CA ASP A 12 4.60 -12.50 -1.73
C ASP A 12 4.79 -12.04 -3.18
N GLY A 13 4.70 -12.96 -4.14
CA GLY A 13 4.71 -12.64 -5.56
C GLY A 13 3.56 -11.71 -5.95
N LEU A 14 2.34 -12.02 -5.49
CA LEU A 14 1.15 -11.20 -5.74
C LEU A 14 1.26 -9.80 -5.14
N ARG A 15 1.90 -9.66 -3.97
CA ARG A 15 2.22 -8.33 -3.41
C ARG A 15 3.12 -7.53 -4.36
N GLY A 16 4.07 -8.20 -5.03
CA GLY A 16 4.91 -7.56 -6.05
C GLY A 16 4.13 -7.14 -7.30
N VAL A 17 3.21 -7.98 -7.77
CA VAL A 17 2.32 -7.63 -8.88
C VAL A 17 1.46 -6.42 -8.52
N ALA A 18 0.86 -6.39 -7.33
CA ALA A 18 0.08 -5.26 -6.84
C ALA A 18 0.92 -3.98 -6.74
N ALA A 19 2.19 -4.06 -6.29
CA ALA A 19 3.09 -2.90 -6.28
C ALA A 19 3.37 -2.36 -7.69
N LEU A 20 3.55 -3.23 -8.69
CA LEU A 20 3.71 -2.81 -10.08
C LEU A 20 2.44 -2.15 -10.63
N ILE A 21 1.25 -2.66 -10.29
CA ILE A 21 -0.03 -2.02 -10.66
C ILE A 21 -0.11 -0.60 -10.10
N VAL A 22 0.26 -0.39 -8.83
CA VAL A 22 0.27 0.95 -8.21
C VAL A 22 1.18 1.91 -8.98
N ILE A 23 2.37 1.47 -9.38
CA ILE A 23 3.30 2.32 -10.11
C ILE A 23 2.77 2.72 -11.48
N VAL A 24 2.20 1.75 -12.21
CA VAL A 24 1.58 2.05 -13.51
C VAL A 24 0.34 2.93 -13.33
N TYR A 25 -0.45 2.74 -12.27
CA TYR A 25 -1.57 3.61 -11.92
C TYR A 25 -1.11 5.06 -11.77
N HIS A 26 -0.04 5.33 -11.01
CA HIS A 26 0.48 6.68 -10.78
C HIS A 26 1.04 7.37 -12.05
N VAL A 27 1.37 6.61 -13.10
CA VAL A 27 1.69 7.21 -14.41
C VAL A 27 0.47 7.96 -14.99
N PHE A 28 -0.72 7.43 -14.75
CA PHE A 28 -1.95 7.86 -15.43
C PHE A 28 -2.95 8.57 -14.52
N GLU A 29 -2.77 8.58 -13.20
CA GLU A 29 -3.79 9.06 -12.24
C GLU A 29 -4.23 10.50 -12.46
N LEU A 30 -3.34 11.35 -13.02
CA LEU A 30 -3.63 12.75 -13.29
C LEU A 30 -4.22 13.00 -14.68
N TYR A 31 -4.32 11.96 -15.51
CA TYR A 31 -4.91 12.08 -16.86
C TYR A 31 -6.36 11.60 -16.85
N SER A 32 -7.22 12.35 -17.53
CA SER A 32 -8.59 11.89 -17.80
C SER A 32 -8.57 10.64 -18.69
N GLY A 33 -9.41 9.65 -18.36
CA GLY A 33 -9.48 8.41 -19.14
C GLY A 33 -8.30 7.45 -18.90
N THR A 34 -7.83 7.38 -17.65
CA THR A 34 -6.78 6.44 -17.24
C THR A 34 -7.08 4.99 -17.67
N PRO A 35 -6.06 4.25 -18.19
CA PRO A 35 -6.23 2.84 -18.52
C PRO A 35 -6.31 1.91 -17.29
N LEU A 36 -6.03 2.43 -16.08
CA LEU A 36 -6.11 1.70 -14.82
C LEU A 36 -7.00 2.43 -13.80
N PRO A 37 -8.31 2.59 -14.05
CA PRO A 37 -9.16 3.40 -13.19
C PRO A 37 -9.30 2.85 -11.76
N HIS A 38 -9.02 1.56 -11.54
CA HIS A 38 -9.09 0.90 -10.24
C HIS A 38 -7.73 0.47 -9.69
N GLY A 39 -6.61 0.98 -10.25
CA GLY A 39 -5.25 0.60 -9.82
C GLY A 39 -4.95 0.90 -8.36
N TYR A 40 -5.57 1.92 -7.77
CA TYR A 40 -5.45 2.27 -6.35
C TYR A 40 -6.06 1.23 -5.39
N LEU A 41 -6.95 0.34 -5.85
CA LEU A 41 -7.49 -0.76 -5.04
C LEU A 41 -6.42 -1.80 -4.67
N ALA A 42 -5.27 -1.80 -5.34
CA ALA A 42 -4.12 -2.62 -4.93
C ALA A 42 -3.70 -2.36 -3.47
N VAL A 43 -3.99 -1.18 -2.91
CA VAL A 43 -3.75 -0.87 -1.49
C VAL A 43 -4.65 -1.71 -0.58
N ASP A 44 -5.91 -1.91 -0.94
CA ASP A 44 -6.84 -2.75 -0.19
C ASP A 44 -6.42 -4.22 -0.24
N PHE A 45 -5.84 -4.65 -1.38
CA PHE A 45 -5.21 -5.96 -1.49
C PHE A 45 -3.97 -6.09 -0.57
N PHE A 46 -3.16 -5.04 -0.38
CA PHE A 46 -2.09 -5.06 0.61
C PHE A 46 -2.61 -5.20 2.03
N PHE A 47 -3.69 -4.52 2.39
CA PHE A 47 -4.27 -4.62 3.73
C PHE A 47 -4.77 -6.02 4.05
N ILE A 48 -5.45 -6.71 3.11
CA ILE A 48 -5.91 -8.08 3.36
C ILE A 48 -4.73 -9.07 3.43
N LEU A 49 -3.71 -8.91 2.60
CA LEU A 49 -2.47 -9.67 2.68
C LEU A 49 -1.77 -9.47 4.03
N SER A 50 -1.68 -8.23 4.51
CA SER A 50 -1.06 -7.91 5.78
C SER A 50 -1.80 -8.58 6.93
N GLY A 51 -3.12 -8.49 6.97
CA GLY A 51 -3.96 -9.16 7.97
C GLY A 51 -3.79 -10.68 7.94
N PHE A 52 -3.84 -11.30 6.76
CA PHE A 52 -3.65 -12.75 6.60
C PHE A 52 -2.26 -13.21 7.08
N VAL A 53 -1.20 -12.54 6.64
CA VAL A 53 0.18 -12.89 7.00
C VAL A 53 0.43 -12.69 8.49
N ILE A 54 -0.12 -11.62 9.09
CA ILE A 54 0.04 -11.35 10.52
C ILE A 54 -0.70 -12.39 11.35
N GLY A 55 -1.97 -12.68 11.06
CA GLY A 55 -2.72 -13.73 11.74
C GLY A 55 -2.00 -15.08 11.63
N TYR A 56 -1.60 -15.47 10.42
CA TYR A 56 -0.88 -16.71 10.20
C TYR A 56 0.47 -16.78 10.94
N ALA A 57 1.26 -15.69 10.91
CA ALA A 57 2.61 -15.72 11.45
C ALA A 57 2.68 -15.58 12.97
N TYR A 58 1.68 -14.95 13.61
CA TYR A 58 1.82 -14.53 14.99
C TYR A 58 0.73 -15.05 15.95
N ASP A 59 -0.47 -15.45 15.49
CA ASP A 59 -1.57 -15.83 16.40
C ASP A 59 -1.20 -16.95 17.38
N ASP A 60 -0.41 -17.92 16.98
CA ASP A 60 0.05 -19.03 17.82
C ASP A 60 1.34 -18.73 18.61
N ARG A 61 1.89 -17.53 18.47
CA ARG A 61 3.12 -17.11 19.16
C ARG A 61 2.87 -16.31 20.43
N TRP A 62 1.64 -15.82 20.61
CA TRP A 62 1.26 -15.12 21.82
C TRP A 62 1.37 -16.05 23.04
N GLY A 63 1.94 -15.54 24.15
CA GLY A 63 2.35 -16.36 25.30
C GLY A 63 3.83 -16.70 25.32
N LYS A 64 4.49 -16.74 24.14
CA LYS A 64 5.96 -16.85 24.02
C LYS A 64 6.59 -15.56 23.48
N MET A 65 5.79 -14.64 22.97
CA MET A 65 6.20 -13.35 22.41
C MET A 65 5.51 -12.22 23.16
N THR A 66 6.27 -11.21 23.55
CA THR A 66 5.73 -9.99 24.16
C THR A 66 5.23 -9.00 23.11
N VAL A 67 4.36 -8.07 23.51
CA VAL A 67 3.91 -6.96 22.67
C VAL A 67 5.10 -6.14 22.14
N GLY A 68 6.09 -5.84 22.98
CA GLY A 68 7.31 -5.14 22.56
C GLY A 68 8.13 -5.95 21.53
N GLY A 69 8.20 -7.29 21.72
CA GLY A 69 8.85 -8.19 20.76
C GLY A 69 8.15 -8.23 19.40
N PHE A 70 6.82 -8.15 19.38
CA PHE A 70 6.06 -8.00 18.13
C PHE A 70 6.38 -6.66 17.44
N PHE A 71 6.28 -5.53 18.15
CA PHE A 71 6.57 -4.22 17.57
C PHE A 71 8.01 -4.09 17.10
N LYS A 72 8.98 -4.59 17.85
CA LYS A 72 10.39 -4.63 17.40
C LYS A 72 10.52 -5.30 16.02
N ARG A 73 9.88 -6.45 15.81
CA ARG A 73 9.92 -7.17 14.53
C ARG A 73 9.24 -6.40 13.40
N ARG A 74 8.09 -5.77 13.69
CA ARG A 74 7.37 -4.96 12.69
C ARG A 74 8.16 -3.71 12.32
N LEU A 75 8.72 -3.01 13.30
CA LEU A 75 9.57 -1.83 13.06
C LEU A 75 10.82 -2.20 12.23
N ILE A 76 11.55 -3.26 12.60
CA ILE A 76 12.71 -3.72 11.82
C ILE A 76 12.32 -4.02 10.37
N ARG A 77 11.11 -4.55 10.13
CA ARG A 77 10.65 -4.89 8.79
C ARG A 77 10.23 -3.67 7.96
N LEU A 78 9.56 -2.69 8.56
CA LEU A 78 8.88 -1.62 7.83
C LEU A 78 9.64 -0.29 7.91
N HIS A 79 10.09 0.08 9.09
CA HIS A 79 10.57 1.44 9.35
C HIS A 79 11.84 1.88 8.59
N PRO A 80 12.80 1.01 8.27
CA PRO A 80 13.95 1.41 7.47
C PRO A 80 13.57 2.09 6.16
N MET A 81 12.60 1.52 5.43
CA MET A 81 12.18 2.08 4.16
C MET A 81 11.29 3.33 4.30
N VAL A 82 10.62 3.51 5.45
CA VAL A 82 9.93 4.78 5.78
C VAL A 82 10.94 5.91 5.84
N VAL A 83 12.04 5.71 6.59
CA VAL A 83 13.12 6.71 6.71
C VAL A 83 13.74 7.02 5.35
N MET A 84 14.04 5.99 4.56
CA MET A 84 14.59 6.17 3.21
C MET A 84 13.63 6.94 2.30
N GLY A 85 12.34 6.58 2.29
CA GLY A 85 11.32 7.27 1.50
C GLY A 85 11.15 8.75 1.88
N ALA A 86 11.21 9.07 3.19
CA ALA A 86 11.15 10.44 3.68
C ALA A 86 12.37 11.27 3.22
N VAL A 87 13.57 10.69 3.27
CA VAL A 87 14.81 11.36 2.80
C VAL A 87 14.74 11.62 1.30
N ILE A 88 14.38 10.60 0.51
CA ILE A 88 14.23 10.75 -0.94
C ILE A 88 13.16 11.80 -1.25
N GLY A 89 12.04 11.79 -0.52
CA GLY A 89 10.96 12.77 -0.66
C GLY A 89 11.42 14.21 -0.41
N ALA A 90 12.22 14.45 0.64
CA ALA A 90 12.78 15.76 0.90
C ALA A 90 13.76 16.19 -0.21
N ILE A 91 14.64 15.29 -0.66
CA ILE A 91 15.59 15.57 -1.75
C ILE A 91 14.85 15.92 -3.05
N THR A 92 13.85 15.13 -3.45
CA THR A 92 13.09 15.40 -4.67
C THR A 92 12.27 16.69 -4.56
N PHE A 93 11.74 17.03 -3.39
CA PHE A 93 11.06 18.30 -3.17
C PHE A 93 11.99 19.51 -3.30
N LEU A 94 13.24 19.41 -2.79
CA LEU A 94 14.26 20.42 -2.98
C LEU A 94 14.67 20.57 -4.45
N ILE A 95 14.84 19.45 -5.17
CA ILE A 95 15.13 19.46 -6.63
C ILE A 95 13.98 20.13 -7.40
N GLN A 96 12.75 19.96 -6.96
CA GLN A 96 11.55 20.59 -7.55
C GLN A 96 11.48 22.11 -7.30
N GLY A 97 12.36 22.68 -6.48
CA GLY A 97 12.42 24.11 -6.17
C GLY A 97 11.75 24.49 -4.85
N SER A 98 11.36 23.54 -4.02
CA SER A 98 10.70 23.76 -2.71
C SER A 98 9.43 24.62 -2.84
N VAL A 99 8.58 24.29 -3.81
CA VAL A 99 7.33 25.02 -4.07
C VAL A 99 6.12 24.09 -3.95
N GLN A 100 5.03 24.61 -3.42
CA GLN A 100 3.71 23.98 -3.44
C GLN A 100 3.17 23.88 -4.88
N TRP A 101 2.09 23.15 -5.09
CA TRP A 101 1.47 23.06 -6.41
C TRP A 101 0.92 24.41 -6.92
N ASP A 102 0.58 25.31 -6.03
CA ASP A 102 0.13 26.68 -6.35
C ASP A 102 1.29 27.68 -6.58
N GLY A 103 2.55 27.22 -6.50
CA GLY A 103 3.75 28.05 -6.66
C GLY A 103 4.25 28.69 -5.39
N THR A 104 3.61 28.51 -4.23
CA THR A 104 4.07 29.06 -2.94
C THR A 104 5.40 28.42 -2.52
N HIS A 105 6.40 29.23 -2.23
CA HIS A 105 7.73 28.76 -1.80
C HIS A 105 7.73 28.30 -0.35
N ILE A 106 8.32 27.15 -0.10
CA ILE A 106 8.45 26.54 1.24
C ILE A 106 9.91 26.63 1.71
N GLY A 107 10.12 27.24 2.87
CA GLY A 107 11.45 27.35 3.48
C GLY A 107 11.99 25.97 3.89
N ILE A 108 13.33 25.80 3.78
CA ILE A 108 14.03 24.54 4.07
C ILE A 108 13.71 23.99 5.47
N GLY A 109 13.50 24.84 6.47
CA GLY A 109 13.13 24.42 7.83
C GLY A 109 11.83 23.62 7.88
N TRP A 110 10.82 24.02 7.11
CA TRP A 110 9.54 23.31 7.02
C TRP A 110 9.67 21.99 6.24
N VAL A 111 10.51 21.94 5.22
CA VAL A 111 10.83 20.71 4.49
C VAL A 111 11.50 19.69 5.42
N MET A 112 12.47 20.14 6.22
CA MET A 112 13.16 19.28 7.19
C MET A 112 12.21 18.81 8.30
N LEU A 113 11.31 19.67 8.77
CA LEU A 113 10.29 19.27 9.75
C LEU A 113 9.30 18.25 9.15
N ALA A 114 8.83 18.47 7.93
CA ALA A 114 7.97 17.52 7.22
C ALA A 114 8.66 16.17 7.00
N MET A 115 9.97 16.18 6.69
CA MET A 115 10.78 14.96 6.59
C MET A 115 10.83 14.21 7.93
N LEU A 116 11.11 14.91 9.02
CA LEU A 116 11.14 14.30 10.35
C LEU A 116 9.76 13.74 10.73
N CYS A 117 8.69 14.51 10.52
CA CYS A 117 7.32 14.03 10.75
C CYS A 117 7.04 12.76 9.95
N THR A 118 7.41 12.72 8.66
CA THR A 118 7.24 11.53 7.80
C THR A 118 8.07 10.35 8.32
N MET A 119 9.31 10.57 8.77
CA MET A 119 10.14 9.52 9.38
C MET A 119 9.48 8.89 10.61
N PHE A 120 8.79 9.67 11.43
CA PHE A 120 8.08 9.17 12.61
C PHE A 120 6.62 8.79 12.35
N MET A 121 6.19 8.75 11.09
CA MET A 121 4.81 8.48 10.69
C MET A 121 3.81 9.43 11.35
N ILE A 122 4.20 10.70 11.54
CA ILE A 122 3.33 11.78 12.01
C ILE A 122 2.74 12.47 10.78
N PRO A 123 1.42 12.36 10.56
CA PRO A 123 0.80 12.94 9.37
C PRO A 123 0.74 14.47 9.45
N ALA A 124 0.89 15.13 8.30
CA ALA A 124 0.65 16.55 8.15
C ALA A 124 -0.86 16.83 8.24
N VAL A 125 -1.19 17.95 8.87
CA VAL A 125 -2.57 18.44 8.94
C VAL A 125 -2.78 19.46 7.82
N PRO A 126 -3.91 19.42 7.08
CA PRO A 126 -4.21 20.38 6.03
C PRO A 126 -4.08 21.83 6.50
N GLY A 127 -3.39 22.67 5.73
CA GLY A 127 -3.06 24.05 6.10
C GLY A 127 -2.01 24.22 7.19
N GLY A 128 -1.46 23.12 7.71
CA GLY A 128 -0.38 23.14 8.70
C GLY A 128 1.01 23.31 8.06
N ALA A 129 1.99 23.72 8.85
CA ALA A 129 3.35 24.04 8.39
C ALA A 129 4.11 22.86 7.76
N THR A 130 3.73 21.61 8.06
CA THR A 130 4.32 20.39 7.50
C THR A 130 3.62 19.88 6.24
N GLU A 131 2.51 20.51 5.85
CA GLU A 131 1.77 20.23 4.62
C GLU A 131 2.41 21.03 3.46
N VAL A 132 3.60 20.59 3.05
CA VAL A 132 4.51 21.33 2.16
C VAL A 132 4.11 21.31 0.68
N ARG A 133 3.03 20.60 0.29
CA ARG A 133 2.57 20.53 -1.11
C ARG A 133 1.28 21.32 -1.40
N GLY A 134 0.53 21.70 -0.39
CA GLY A 134 -0.71 22.49 -0.55
C GLY A 134 -1.90 21.70 -1.12
N ASN A 135 -1.88 20.35 -1.05
CA ASN A 135 -2.93 19.49 -1.59
C ASN A 135 -3.61 18.61 -0.52
N GLY A 136 -3.32 18.84 0.76
CA GLY A 136 -3.93 18.13 1.88
C GLY A 136 -3.41 16.71 2.12
N GLU A 137 -2.32 16.28 1.47
CA GLU A 137 -1.72 14.97 1.71
C GLU A 137 -1.26 14.80 3.15
N MET A 138 -1.58 13.64 3.78
CA MET A 138 -1.07 13.29 5.12
C MET A 138 0.46 13.18 5.16
N PHE A 139 1.08 12.77 4.05
CA PHE A 139 2.52 12.58 3.93
C PHE A 139 3.05 13.25 2.66
N PRO A 140 3.15 14.59 2.63
CA PRO A 140 3.40 15.35 1.40
C PRO A 140 4.78 15.15 0.78
N LEU A 141 5.71 14.51 1.47
CA LEU A 141 7.00 14.09 0.90
C LEU A 141 6.98 12.67 0.33
N ASN A 142 5.99 11.85 0.72
CA ASN A 142 5.83 10.49 0.21
C ASN A 142 4.37 10.04 0.38
N GLY A 143 3.50 10.45 -0.55
CA GLY A 143 2.06 10.23 -0.51
C GLY A 143 1.64 8.82 -0.06
N PRO A 144 2.12 7.73 -0.68
CA PRO A 144 1.76 6.35 -0.31
C PRO A 144 2.00 5.95 1.14
N SER A 145 2.78 6.73 1.91
CA SER A 145 2.97 6.49 3.34
C SER A 145 1.68 6.51 4.15
N TRP A 146 0.60 7.10 3.62
CA TRP A 146 -0.72 7.09 4.26
C TRP A 146 -1.22 5.67 4.55
N SER A 147 -1.07 4.77 3.61
CA SER A 147 -1.53 3.39 3.77
C SER A 147 -0.69 2.63 4.80
N LEU A 148 0.62 2.89 4.83
CA LEU A 148 1.50 2.33 5.82
C LEU A 148 1.20 2.87 7.23
N PHE A 149 0.83 4.15 7.36
CA PHE A 149 0.34 4.73 8.61
C PHE A 149 -0.87 3.93 9.14
N PHE A 150 -1.85 3.64 8.30
CA PHE A 150 -2.96 2.78 8.70
C PHE A 150 -2.54 1.33 8.96
N GLU A 151 -1.54 0.80 8.27
CA GLU A 151 -0.97 -0.52 8.59
C GLU A 151 -0.33 -0.53 9.99
N TYR A 152 0.34 0.55 10.41
CA TYR A 152 0.83 0.67 11.79
C TYR A 152 -0.32 0.69 12.80
N ILE A 153 -1.41 1.41 12.52
CA ILE A 153 -2.63 1.38 13.34
C ILE A 153 -3.19 -0.06 13.38
N GLY A 154 -3.28 -0.76 12.26
CA GLY A 154 -3.68 -2.15 12.19
C GLY A 154 -2.80 -3.08 13.04
N ASN A 155 -1.49 -2.88 13.01
CA ASN A 155 -0.55 -3.63 13.86
C ASN A 155 -0.75 -3.34 15.36
N ILE A 156 -1.06 -2.09 15.74
CA ILE A 156 -1.38 -1.71 17.12
C ILE A 156 -2.69 -2.38 17.55
N LEU A 157 -3.74 -2.26 16.75
CA LEU A 157 -5.02 -2.91 17.02
C LEU A 157 -4.87 -4.42 17.13
N TYR A 158 -4.07 -5.04 16.26
CA TYR A 158 -3.76 -6.46 16.33
C TYR A 158 -3.12 -6.83 17.66
N ALA A 159 -2.01 -6.18 18.02
CA ALA A 159 -1.23 -6.55 19.20
C ALA A 159 -1.98 -6.33 20.51
N LEU A 160 -2.84 -5.31 20.59
CA LEU A 160 -3.53 -4.96 21.82
C LEU A 160 -4.91 -5.63 21.94
N LEU A 161 -5.61 -5.82 20.82
CA LEU A 161 -7.02 -6.19 20.83
C LEU A 161 -7.35 -7.41 19.95
N LEU A 162 -7.12 -7.35 18.63
CA LEU A 162 -7.69 -8.31 17.69
C LEU A 162 -7.14 -9.74 17.86
N GLN A 163 -5.88 -9.89 18.28
CA GLN A 163 -5.29 -11.19 18.53
C GLN A 163 -6.00 -11.96 19.67
N LYS A 164 -6.65 -11.26 20.61
CA LYS A 164 -7.40 -11.85 21.73
C LYS A 164 -8.85 -12.20 21.37
N MET A 165 -9.36 -11.67 20.26
CA MET A 165 -10.75 -11.88 19.87
C MET A 165 -10.99 -13.32 19.39
N PRO A 166 -12.06 -13.97 19.81
CA PRO A 166 -12.53 -15.21 19.20
C PRO A 166 -13.00 -14.95 17.76
N LYS A 167 -13.08 -16.03 16.94
CA LYS A 167 -13.46 -15.94 15.52
C LYS A 167 -14.78 -15.20 15.29
N TRP A 168 -15.80 -15.42 16.16
CA TRP A 168 -17.10 -14.76 16.03
C TRP A 168 -17.01 -13.25 16.28
N ALA A 169 -16.23 -12.79 17.26
CA ALA A 169 -16.05 -11.36 17.51
C ALA A 169 -15.29 -10.68 16.36
N LEU A 170 -14.27 -11.33 15.82
CA LEU A 170 -13.57 -10.85 14.64
C LEU A 170 -14.48 -10.81 13.40
N ALA A 171 -15.38 -11.79 13.24
CA ALA A 171 -16.39 -11.78 12.18
C ALA A 171 -17.37 -10.58 12.31
N ILE A 172 -17.74 -10.19 13.53
CA ILE A 172 -18.54 -8.98 13.75
C ILE A 172 -17.77 -7.73 13.35
N VAL A 173 -16.47 -7.63 13.70
CA VAL A 173 -15.61 -6.52 13.24
C VAL A 173 -15.57 -6.45 11.72
N CYS A 174 -15.41 -7.58 11.04
CA CYS A 174 -15.45 -7.66 9.57
C CYS A 174 -16.82 -7.22 9.03
N ALA A 175 -17.92 -7.70 9.60
CA ALA A 175 -19.27 -7.36 9.13
C ALA A 175 -19.56 -5.86 9.27
N VAL A 176 -19.24 -5.27 10.42
CA VAL A 176 -19.48 -3.84 10.68
C VAL A 176 -18.57 -2.98 9.78
N SER A 177 -17.26 -3.26 9.75
CA SER A 177 -16.34 -2.48 8.92
C SER A 177 -16.58 -2.68 7.42
N GLY A 178 -17.04 -3.87 7.00
CA GLY A 178 -17.46 -4.13 5.62
C GLY A 178 -18.72 -3.36 5.23
N ALA A 179 -19.71 -3.28 6.11
CA ALA A 179 -20.90 -2.46 5.87
C ALA A 179 -20.55 -0.96 5.75
N LEU A 180 -19.64 -0.47 6.60
CA LEU A 180 -19.13 0.90 6.51
C LEU A 180 -18.36 1.14 5.20
N LEU A 181 -17.53 0.18 4.76
CA LEU A 181 -16.81 0.27 3.49
C LEU A 181 -17.77 0.34 2.30
N ILE A 182 -18.83 -0.49 2.28
CA ILE A 182 -19.88 -0.41 1.27
C ILE A 182 -20.55 0.97 1.32
N GLY A 183 -20.88 1.46 2.52
CA GLY A 183 -21.50 2.76 2.69
C GLY A 183 -20.68 3.91 2.11
N ILE A 184 -19.38 3.96 2.39
CA ILE A 184 -18.46 4.96 1.82
C ILE A 184 -18.37 4.80 0.30
N SER A 185 -18.16 3.59 -0.18
CA SER A 185 -17.99 3.30 -1.60
C SER A 185 -19.23 3.67 -2.42
N VAL A 186 -20.41 3.40 -1.90
CA VAL A 186 -21.69 3.75 -2.55
C VAL A 186 -21.95 5.26 -2.51
N ARG A 187 -21.64 5.90 -1.37
CA ARG A 187 -21.80 7.35 -1.20
C ARG A 187 -20.91 8.14 -2.16
N ASP A 188 -19.62 7.79 -2.22
CA ASP A 188 -18.59 8.54 -2.93
C ASP A 188 -18.40 8.03 -4.38
N GLY A 189 -18.94 6.85 -4.70
CA GLY A 189 -18.80 6.21 -6.00
C GLY A 189 -17.43 5.56 -6.24
N PHE A 190 -16.51 5.64 -5.26
CA PHE A 190 -15.15 5.10 -5.34
C PHE A 190 -14.52 4.95 -3.95
N LEU A 191 -13.43 4.17 -3.87
CA LEU A 191 -12.66 3.95 -2.65
C LEU A 191 -11.30 4.68 -2.63
N GLY A 192 -11.10 5.69 -3.47
CA GLY A 192 -9.85 6.46 -3.56
C GLY A 192 -9.62 7.44 -2.41
N VAL A 193 -10.01 7.07 -1.18
CA VAL A 193 -9.93 7.89 0.04
C VAL A 193 -8.86 7.38 1.00
N GLY A 194 -8.44 8.20 1.96
CA GLY A 194 -7.53 7.81 3.04
C GLY A 194 -6.17 8.51 3.01
N TRP A 195 -5.81 9.15 1.91
CA TRP A 195 -4.52 9.83 1.74
C TRP A 195 -4.47 11.25 2.34
N SER A 196 -5.64 11.80 2.68
CA SER A 196 -5.82 13.15 3.25
C SER A 196 -6.76 13.10 4.46
N PHE A 197 -6.73 14.16 5.28
CA PHE A 197 -7.74 14.40 6.33
C PHE A 197 -9.00 15.13 5.79
N VAL A 198 -8.92 15.71 4.59
CA VAL A 198 -10.01 16.45 3.98
C VAL A 198 -11.20 15.51 3.76
N ASP A 199 -12.43 16.04 3.90
CA ASP A 199 -13.70 15.34 3.65
C ASP A 199 -13.85 13.97 4.36
N GLY A 200 -13.30 13.86 5.57
CA GLY A 200 -13.37 12.63 6.35
C GLY A 200 -12.42 11.53 5.87
N GLY A 201 -11.41 11.87 5.06
CA GLY A 201 -10.45 10.93 4.49
C GLY A 201 -9.75 10.05 5.52
N PHE A 202 -9.45 10.56 6.74
CA PHE A 202 -8.92 9.73 7.82
C PHE A 202 -9.84 8.53 8.14
N TRP A 203 -11.15 8.77 8.29
CA TRP A 203 -12.10 7.70 8.59
C TRP A 203 -12.24 6.73 7.41
N GLY A 204 -12.21 7.26 6.18
CA GLY A 204 -12.17 6.45 4.97
C GLY A 204 -10.96 5.53 4.94
N GLY A 205 -9.76 6.05 5.20
CA GLY A 205 -8.52 5.27 5.28
C GLY A 205 -8.55 4.22 6.40
N LEU A 206 -9.08 4.58 7.57
CA LEU A 206 -9.23 3.66 8.71
C LEU A 206 -10.17 2.49 8.36
N ILE A 207 -11.31 2.76 7.73
CA ILE A 207 -12.28 1.73 7.33
C ILE A 207 -11.71 0.86 6.22
N ARG A 208 -11.04 1.46 5.21
CA ARG A 208 -10.33 0.74 4.14
C ARG A 208 -9.23 -0.18 4.67
N MET A 209 -8.60 0.16 5.78
CA MET A 209 -7.64 -0.73 6.44
C MET A 209 -8.35 -1.76 7.32
N LEU A 210 -9.29 -1.34 8.15
CA LEU A 210 -9.86 -2.19 9.20
C LEU A 210 -10.61 -3.41 8.62
N PHE A 211 -11.41 -3.21 7.57
CA PHE A 211 -12.14 -4.32 6.95
C PHE A 211 -11.21 -5.38 6.34
N PRO A 212 -10.38 -5.08 5.33
CA PRO A 212 -9.58 -6.11 4.68
C PRO A 212 -8.52 -6.70 5.63
N TYR A 213 -7.97 -5.90 6.55
CA TYR A 213 -7.00 -6.38 7.52
C TYR A 213 -7.63 -7.39 8.50
N SER A 214 -8.79 -7.07 9.08
CA SER A 214 -9.50 -8.00 9.99
C SER A 214 -10.02 -9.22 9.26
N LEU A 215 -10.50 -9.08 8.02
CA LEU A 215 -10.91 -10.20 7.18
C LEU A 215 -9.72 -11.12 6.85
N GLY A 216 -8.57 -10.57 6.50
CA GLY A 216 -7.35 -11.34 6.28
C GLY A 216 -6.96 -12.17 7.50
N MET A 217 -7.03 -11.57 8.70
CA MET A 217 -6.80 -12.30 9.96
C MET A 217 -7.82 -13.41 10.19
N LEU A 218 -9.12 -13.14 9.97
CA LEU A 218 -10.16 -14.16 10.12
C LEU A 218 -9.92 -15.31 9.15
N MET A 219 -9.58 -14.99 7.89
CA MET A 219 -9.22 -15.98 6.88
C MET A 219 -8.05 -16.86 7.35
N ALA A 220 -6.98 -16.29 7.90
CA ALA A 220 -5.84 -17.05 8.41
C ALA A 220 -6.23 -18.05 9.50
N ARG A 221 -7.24 -17.71 10.32
CA ARG A 221 -7.74 -18.58 11.42
C ARG A 221 -8.66 -19.71 10.96
N VAL A 222 -9.23 -19.60 9.77
CA VAL A 222 -10.17 -20.60 9.22
C VAL A 222 -9.64 -21.22 7.93
N PHE A 223 -8.41 -20.89 7.53
CA PHE A 223 -7.82 -21.30 6.28
C PHE A 223 -7.70 -22.81 6.15
N VAL A 224 -8.26 -23.32 5.06
CA VAL A 224 -8.08 -24.68 4.60
C VAL A 224 -7.63 -24.61 3.12
N PRO A 225 -6.46 -25.16 2.77
CA PRO A 225 -5.96 -25.06 1.40
C PRO A 225 -6.85 -25.81 0.41
N LEU A 226 -7.05 -25.20 -0.75
CA LEU A 226 -7.74 -25.80 -1.89
C LEU A 226 -6.73 -26.49 -2.81
N LYS A 227 -7.16 -27.46 -3.60
CA LYS A 227 -6.32 -28.08 -4.65
C LYS A 227 -6.32 -27.18 -5.88
N VAL A 228 -5.38 -26.23 -5.97
CA VAL A 228 -5.25 -25.29 -7.08
C VAL A 228 -3.89 -25.44 -7.75
N ARG A 229 -3.84 -25.18 -9.05
CA ARG A 229 -2.60 -25.12 -9.84
C ARG A 229 -2.51 -23.78 -10.57
N LYS A 230 -1.30 -23.27 -10.74
CA LYS A 230 -1.02 -22.00 -11.43
C LYS A 230 -1.71 -20.78 -10.79
N SER A 231 -1.90 -20.81 -9.46
CA SER A 231 -2.59 -19.75 -8.74
C SER A 231 -1.87 -18.41 -8.86
N PHE A 232 -0.53 -18.39 -8.96
CA PHE A 232 0.21 -17.15 -9.18
C PHE A 232 -0.21 -16.46 -10.48
N LEU A 233 -0.26 -17.20 -11.59
CA LEU A 233 -0.68 -16.64 -12.89
C LEU A 233 -2.14 -16.20 -12.85
N LEU A 234 -3.04 -17.07 -12.39
CA LEU A 234 -4.48 -16.80 -12.31
C LEU A 234 -4.75 -15.53 -11.47
N CYS A 235 -4.19 -15.47 -10.26
CA CYS A 235 -4.42 -14.34 -9.35
C CYS A 235 -3.76 -13.05 -9.89
N SER A 236 -2.60 -13.14 -10.55
CA SER A 236 -1.96 -11.98 -11.19
C SER A 236 -2.82 -11.40 -12.31
N VAL A 237 -3.36 -12.26 -13.19
CA VAL A 237 -4.27 -11.84 -14.25
C VAL A 237 -5.52 -11.20 -13.66
N MET A 238 -6.11 -11.78 -12.63
CA MET A 238 -7.32 -11.22 -11.99
C MET A 238 -7.04 -9.86 -11.32
N LEU A 239 -5.88 -9.67 -10.68
CA LEU A 239 -5.48 -8.37 -10.13
C LEU A 239 -5.35 -7.31 -11.24
N ILE A 240 -4.71 -7.67 -12.36
CA ILE A 240 -4.59 -6.77 -13.51
C ILE A 240 -5.97 -6.47 -14.10
N LEU A 241 -6.83 -7.47 -14.26
CA LEU A 241 -8.19 -7.26 -14.76
C LEU A 241 -8.98 -6.29 -13.87
N VAL A 242 -8.95 -6.45 -12.55
CA VAL A 242 -9.59 -5.49 -11.64
C VAL A 242 -9.06 -4.08 -11.87
N ALA A 243 -7.76 -3.91 -12.04
CA ALA A 243 -7.15 -2.59 -12.22
C ALA A 243 -7.55 -1.91 -13.54
N VAL A 244 -7.69 -2.68 -14.65
CA VAL A 244 -7.93 -2.14 -16.00
C VAL A 244 -9.40 -2.14 -16.41
N LEU A 245 -10.30 -2.81 -15.67
CA LEU A 245 -11.73 -2.73 -15.97
C LEU A 245 -12.18 -1.28 -15.94
N PRO A 246 -12.98 -0.83 -16.93
CA PRO A 246 -13.44 0.55 -16.96
C PRO A 246 -14.36 0.85 -15.77
N SER A 247 -14.32 2.09 -15.28
CA SER A 247 -15.27 2.56 -14.27
C SER A 247 -16.70 2.40 -14.78
N ILE A 248 -17.57 1.89 -13.92
CA ILE A 248 -18.97 1.64 -14.29
C ILE A 248 -19.70 2.98 -14.37
N GLY A 249 -20.02 3.40 -15.59
CA GLY A 249 -20.73 4.64 -15.87
C GLY A 249 -22.17 4.67 -15.34
N GLY A 250 -22.78 5.84 -15.39
CA GLY A 250 -24.14 6.09 -14.91
C GLY A 250 -24.15 6.65 -13.47
N ALA A 251 -24.97 6.06 -12.60
CA ALA A 251 -25.03 6.51 -11.20
C ALA A 251 -23.75 6.12 -10.43
N MET A 252 -23.21 7.06 -9.66
CA MET A 252 -21.93 6.89 -8.89
C MET A 252 -21.91 5.62 -8.04
N TRP A 253 -23.00 5.28 -7.37
CA TRP A 253 -23.11 4.11 -6.53
C TRP A 253 -22.79 2.79 -7.24
N ARG A 254 -22.96 2.70 -8.58
CA ARG A 254 -22.66 1.47 -9.35
C ARG A 254 -21.17 1.16 -9.34
N ASN A 255 -20.34 2.16 -9.61
CA ASN A 255 -18.89 2.00 -9.54
C ASN A 255 -18.45 1.70 -8.10
N GLY A 256 -19.02 2.40 -7.12
CA GLY A 256 -18.77 2.12 -5.71
C GLY A 256 -19.09 0.67 -5.32
N LEU A 257 -20.24 0.12 -5.76
CA LEU A 257 -20.56 -1.29 -5.52
C LEU A 257 -19.57 -2.25 -6.17
N PHE A 258 -19.11 -1.94 -7.39
CA PHE A 258 -18.10 -2.75 -8.06
C PHE A 258 -16.79 -2.77 -7.25
N GLU A 259 -16.31 -1.63 -6.77
CA GLU A 259 -15.11 -1.55 -5.98
C GLU A 259 -15.26 -2.25 -4.62
N ALA A 260 -16.40 -2.05 -3.94
CA ALA A 260 -16.71 -2.79 -2.73
C ALA A 260 -16.72 -4.31 -2.97
N PHE A 261 -17.32 -4.78 -4.09
CA PHE A 261 -17.29 -6.19 -4.47
C PHE A 261 -15.86 -6.69 -4.69
N CYS A 262 -15.00 -5.91 -5.34
CA CYS A 262 -13.59 -6.28 -5.52
C CYS A 262 -12.88 -6.48 -4.17
N VAL A 263 -13.08 -5.56 -3.22
CA VAL A 263 -12.41 -5.62 -1.91
C VAL A 263 -13.01 -6.71 -1.01
N ILE A 264 -14.35 -6.91 -1.06
CA ILE A 264 -15.05 -7.83 -0.15
C ILE A 264 -15.04 -9.27 -0.65
N VAL A 265 -15.02 -9.49 -1.96
CA VAL A 265 -15.14 -10.83 -2.55
C VAL A 265 -13.89 -11.20 -3.35
N VAL A 266 -13.51 -10.38 -4.34
CA VAL A 266 -12.44 -10.77 -5.27
C VAL A 266 -11.11 -10.92 -4.55
N PHE A 267 -10.67 -9.91 -3.80
CA PHE A 267 -9.36 -9.94 -3.14
C PHE A 267 -9.24 -11.05 -2.07
N PRO A 268 -10.24 -11.31 -1.21
CA PRO A 268 -10.21 -12.49 -0.34
C PRO A 268 -10.07 -13.80 -1.10
N CYS A 269 -10.80 -13.98 -2.21
CA CYS A 269 -10.66 -15.16 -3.06
C CYS A 269 -9.25 -15.30 -3.61
N LEU A 270 -8.63 -14.21 -4.08
CA LEU A 270 -7.25 -14.23 -4.58
C LEU A 270 -6.23 -14.59 -3.48
N VAL A 271 -6.39 -14.06 -2.28
CA VAL A 271 -5.54 -14.41 -1.13
C VAL A 271 -5.72 -15.88 -0.77
N TRP A 272 -6.96 -16.39 -0.74
CA TRP A 272 -7.22 -17.80 -0.44
C TRP A 272 -6.62 -18.73 -1.48
N LEU A 273 -6.82 -18.45 -2.78
CA LEU A 273 -6.25 -19.22 -3.88
C LEU A 273 -4.72 -19.17 -3.88
N GLY A 274 -4.13 -17.98 -3.69
CA GLY A 274 -2.68 -17.80 -3.64
C GLY A 274 -2.03 -18.50 -2.45
N ALA A 275 -2.73 -18.59 -1.31
CA ALA A 275 -2.27 -19.34 -0.14
C ALA A 275 -2.41 -20.86 -0.30
N SER A 276 -3.26 -21.32 -1.22
CA SER A 276 -3.61 -22.74 -1.35
C SER A 276 -2.59 -23.57 -2.13
N GLU A 277 -1.80 -22.97 -3.04
CA GLU A 277 -0.83 -23.70 -3.85
C GLU A 277 0.52 -23.80 -3.16
N ASN A 278 0.88 -25.02 -2.74
CA ASN A 278 2.13 -25.29 -2.03
C ASN A 278 3.25 -25.81 -2.94
N ALA A 279 2.91 -26.38 -4.11
CA ALA A 279 3.87 -26.96 -5.04
C ALA A 279 4.01 -26.04 -6.27
N ILE A 280 4.98 -25.13 -6.24
CA ILE A 280 5.28 -24.20 -7.33
C ILE A 280 6.58 -24.59 -8.06
N GLY A 281 6.58 -24.44 -9.39
CA GLY A 281 7.77 -24.67 -10.20
C GLY A 281 8.89 -23.68 -9.88
N GLU A 282 10.14 -24.09 -10.10
CA GLU A 282 11.35 -23.31 -9.78
C GLU A 282 11.33 -21.89 -10.38
N SER A 283 10.93 -21.77 -11.65
CA SER A 283 10.84 -20.45 -12.31
C SER A 283 9.86 -19.52 -11.63
N THR A 284 8.66 -20.01 -11.28
CA THR A 284 7.65 -19.23 -10.54
C THR A 284 8.17 -18.85 -9.15
N ALA A 285 8.85 -19.77 -8.48
CA ALA A 285 9.45 -19.51 -7.16
C ALA A 285 10.51 -18.40 -7.22
N LYS A 286 11.37 -18.38 -8.25
CA LYS A 286 12.37 -17.32 -8.46
C LYS A 286 11.70 -15.97 -8.70
N VAL A 287 10.67 -15.91 -9.54
CA VAL A 287 9.89 -14.68 -9.81
C VAL A 287 9.23 -14.18 -8.54
N CYS A 288 8.49 -15.03 -7.82
CA CYS A 288 7.82 -14.64 -6.58
C CYS A 288 8.81 -14.16 -5.52
N SER A 289 9.98 -14.80 -5.39
CA SER A 289 11.03 -14.38 -4.47
C SER A 289 11.61 -13.02 -4.82
N PHE A 290 11.85 -12.74 -6.09
CA PHE A 290 12.31 -11.44 -6.56
C PHE A 290 11.27 -10.35 -6.29
N LEU A 291 10.02 -10.60 -6.66
CA LEU A 291 8.90 -9.68 -6.43
C LEU A 291 8.66 -9.42 -4.94
N ARG A 292 8.77 -10.43 -4.08
CA ARG A 292 8.72 -10.29 -2.62
C ARG A 292 9.69 -9.25 -2.12
N ASP A 293 10.95 -9.39 -2.55
CA ASP A 293 12.04 -8.56 -2.04
C ASP A 293 11.96 -7.13 -2.57
N LEU A 294 11.50 -6.94 -3.80
CA LEU A 294 11.39 -5.65 -4.47
C LEU A 294 10.13 -4.87 -4.03
N SER A 295 9.00 -5.54 -3.76
CA SER A 295 7.68 -4.92 -3.62
C SER A 295 7.64 -3.79 -2.60
N TYR A 296 8.16 -4.00 -1.40
CA TYR A 296 8.11 -3.01 -0.33
C TYR A 296 9.06 -1.83 -0.55
N PRO A 297 10.35 -2.03 -0.90
CA PRO A 297 11.20 -0.92 -1.33
C PRO A 297 10.59 -0.11 -2.47
N LEU A 298 10.05 -0.76 -3.49
CA LEU A 298 9.42 -0.11 -4.63
C LEU A 298 8.23 0.76 -4.20
N TYR A 299 7.35 0.23 -3.34
CA TYR A 299 6.22 0.98 -2.80
C TYR A 299 6.65 2.23 -2.03
N MET A 300 7.79 2.18 -1.32
CA MET A 300 8.24 3.28 -0.46
C MET A 300 9.06 4.35 -1.18
N VAL A 301 9.67 4.05 -2.34
CA VAL A 301 10.60 5.02 -2.98
C VAL A 301 10.10 5.56 -4.33
N HIS A 302 9.02 5.01 -4.91
CA HIS A 302 8.58 5.43 -6.24
C HIS A 302 7.96 6.83 -6.24
N TYR A 303 7.07 7.12 -5.30
CA TYR A 303 6.22 8.32 -5.36
C TYR A 303 7.00 9.64 -5.25
N PRO A 304 8.08 9.76 -4.47
CA PRO A 304 8.96 10.91 -4.56
C PRO A 304 9.49 11.22 -5.97
N LEU A 305 9.74 10.20 -6.79
CA LEU A 305 10.13 10.38 -8.19
C LEU A 305 8.93 10.79 -9.06
N PHE A 306 7.74 10.30 -8.73
CA PHE A 306 6.51 10.70 -9.41
C PHE A 306 6.16 12.16 -9.19
N TYR A 307 6.49 12.76 -8.05
CA TYR A 307 6.35 14.20 -7.87
C TYR A 307 7.20 15.01 -8.87
N LEU A 308 8.42 14.54 -9.21
CA LEU A 308 9.22 15.16 -10.27
C LEU A 308 8.55 14.99 -11.65
N TYR A 309 7.96 13.83 -11.90
CA TYR A 309 7.19 13.58 -13.12
C TYR A 309 5.96 14.49 -13.19
N TYR A 310 5.20 14.66 -12.11
CA TYR A 310 4.04 15.55 -12.07
C TYR A 310 4.42 17.00 -12.31
N ASN A 311 5.53 17.45 -11.72
CA ASN A 311 6.07 18.77 -12.03
C ASN A 311 6.46 18.90 -13.51
N TYR A 312 7.11 17.89 -14.09
CA TYR A 312 7.48 17.88 -15.52
C TYR A 312 6.27 17.96 -16.46
N ILE A 313 5.17 17.27 -16.12
CA ILE A 313 3.93 17.33 -16.92
C ILE A 313 3.10 18.58 -16.66
N GLY A 314 3.56 19.46 -15.78
CA GLY A 314 2.93 20.74 -15.47
C GLY A 314 1.66 20.60 -14.65
N PHE A 315 1.69 19.74 -13.63
CA PHE A 315 0.60 19.65 -12.65
C PHE A 315 0.63 20.87 -11.73
N ASP A 316 -0.49 21.58 -11.61
CA ASP A 316 -0.67 22.81 -10.81
C ASP A 316 -1.66 22.63 -9.64
N GLY A 317 -2.04 21.38 -9.32
CA GLY A 317 -3.07 21.09 -8.33
C GLY A 317 -4.48 20.92 -8.92
N ASN A 318 -4.74 21.41 -10.13
CA ASN A 318 -6.05 21.35 -10.81
C ASN A 318 -6.02 20.47 -12.07
N GLY A 319 -4.87 20.37 -12.72
CA GLY A 319 -4.74 19.59 -13.94
C GLY A 319 -3.31 19.51 -14.44
N VAL A 320 -3.11 18.89 -15.59
CA VAL A 320 -1.81 18.71 -16.25
C VAL A 320 -1.78 19.52 -17.56
N SER A 321 -0.64 20.16 -17.84
CA SER A 321 -0.47 20.96 -19.06
C SER A 321 -0.02 20.13 -20.27
N LYS A 322 0.73 19.02 -20.04
CA LYS A 322 1.20 18.16 -21.11
C LYS A 322 0.29 16.94 -21.31
N SER A 323 -0.01 16.61 -22.55
CA SER A 323 -0.68 15.36 -22.88
C SER A 323 0.22 14.16 -22.61
N PHE A 324 -0.37 12.95 -22.44
CA PHE A 324 0.42 11.72 -22.29
C PHE A 324 1.29 11.43 -23.52
N ARG A 325 0.86 11.84 -24.71
CA ARG A 325 1.65 11.68 -25.94
C ARG A 325 2.97 12.47 -25.90
N GLU A 326 3.02 13.57 -25.17
CA GLU A 326 4.24 14.35 -24.96
C GLU A 326 5.06 13.83 -23.78
N ALA A 327 4.40 13.25 -22.80
CA ALA A 327 4.99 12.85 -21.53
C ALA A 327 5.49 11.39 -21.47
N TRP A 328 5.14 10.52 -22.43
CA TRP A 328 5.45 9.08 -22.36
C TRP A 328 6.94 8.74 -22.18
N PRO A 329 7.94 9.50 -22.74
CA PRO A 329 9.34 9.19 -22.47
C PRO A 329 9.70 9.43 -20.99
N ALA A 330 9.19 10.52 -20.40
CA ALA A 330 9.38 10.81 -18.98
C ALA A 330 8.62 9.79 -18.10
N ALA A 331 7.45 9.32 -18.53
CA ALA A 331 6.72 8.25 -17.85
C ALA A 331 7.53 6.94 -17.82
N LEU A 332 8.13 6.53 -18.94
CA LEU A 332 9.02 5.37 -18.96
C LEU A 332 10.25 5.58 -18.08
N LEU A 333 10.83 6.77 -18.11
CA LEU A 333 12.00 7.11 -17.31
C LEU A 333 11.69 7.03 -15.81
N VAL A 334 10.58 7.61 -15.35
CA VAL A 334 10.21 7.59 -13.93
C VAL A 334 9.92 6.16 -13.43
N VAL A 335 9.28 5.32 -14.25
CA VAL A 335 9.05 3.91 -13.92
C VAL A 335 10.39 3.16 -13.83
N ALA A 336 11.27 3.30 -14.83
CA ALA A 336 12.58 2.66 -14.83
C ALA A 336 13.46 3.13 -13.66
N ALA A 337 13.47 4.44 -13.37
CA ALA A 337 14.17 5.02 -12.23
C ALA A 337 13.62 4.51 -10.89
N SER A 338 12.30 4.38 -10.75
CA SER A 338 11.66 3.82 -9.55
C SER A 338 12.05 2.37 -9.31
N LEU A 339 12.07 1.55 -10.36
CA LEU A 339 12.51 0.15 -10.28
C LEU A 339 14.00 0.04 -9.92
N ALA A 340 14.85 0.84 -10.56
CA ALA A 340 16.28 0.87 -10.29
C ALA A 340 16.57 1.34 -8.85
N LEU A 341 15.96 2.43 -8.41
CA LEU A 341 16.10 2.96 -7.05
C LEU A 341 15.62 1.96 -6.00
N ALA A 342 14.48 1.32 -6.23
CA ALA A 342 13.95 0.28 -5.36
C ALA A 342 14.90 -0.91 -5.23
N TRP A 343 15.51 -1.34 -6.35
CA TRP A 343 16.50 -2.42 -6.35
C TRP A 343 17.77 -2.03 -5.58
N VAL A 344 18.27 -0.81 -5.77
CA VAL A 344 19.42 -0.26 -5.03
C VAL A 344 19.10 -0.21 -3.53
N CYS A 345 17.98 0.37 -3.15
CA CYS A 345 17.55 0.44 -1.76
C CYS A 345 17.37 -0.95 -1.14
N MET A 346 16.76 -1.89 -1.86
CA MET A 346 16.59 -3.27 -1.43
C MET A 346 17.94 -3.94 -1.14
N LYS A 347 18.90 -3.80 -2.06
CA LYS A 347 20.17 -4.52 -2.01
C LYS A 347 21.15 -3.94 -1.00
N PHE A 348 21.29 -2.61 -0.96
CA PHE A 348 22.35 -1.92 -0.23
C PHE A 348 21.89 -1.29 1.08
N TYR A 349 20.59 -1.12 1.28
CA TYR A 349 20.06 -0.50 2.48
C TYR A 349 19.11 -1.42 3.26
N ASP A 350 17.98 -1.82 2.68
CA ASP A 350 16.91 -2.53 3.40
C ASP A 350 17.37 -3.91 3.93
N LYS A 351 17.89 -4.77 3.04
CA LYS A 351 18.34 -6.12 3.43
C LYS A 351 19.50 -6.10 4.45
N PRO A 352 20.59 -5.33 4.25
CA PRO A 352 21.68 -5.26 5.22
C PRO A 352 21.23 -4.72 6.57
N LEU A 353 20.43 -3.64 6.58
CA LEU A 353 19.99 -3.01 7.82
C LEU A 353 19.06 -3.95 8.61
N ARG A 354 18.09 -4.59 7.96
CA ARG A 354 17.20 -5.56 8.63
C ARG A 354 17.98 -6.74 9.18
N LYS A 355 18.99 -7.25 8.47
CA LYS A 355 19.86 -8.31 8.97
C LYS A 355 20.60 -7.86 10.22
N GLY A 356 21.23 -6.69 10.21
CA GLY A 356 21.96 -6.14 11.35
C GLY A 356 21.09 -5.88 12.58
N LEU A 357 19.84 -5.38 12.38
CA LEU A 357 18.89 -5.13 13.46
C LEU A 357 18.26 -6.42 14.03
N SER A 358 18.18 -7.48 13.25
CA SER A 358 17.60 -8.77 13.68
C SER A 358 18.56 -9.62 14.50
N THR A 359 19.86 -9.38 14.42
CA THR A 359 20.91 -10.11 15.16
C THR A 359 21.18 -9.52 16.55
N LYS A 360 20.66 -8.36 16.84
CA LYS A 360 20.64 -7.71 18.16
C LYS A 360 19.27 -7.91 18.84
#